data_c50700deac45697aa1416de87dcf3171
#
_entry.id   c50700deac45697aa1416de87dcf3171
#
_cell.length_a   1.000
_cell.length_b   1.000
_cell.length_c   1.000
_cell.angle_alpha   90.00
_cell.angle_beta   90.00
_cell.angle_gamma   90.00
#
_symmetry.space_group_name_H-M   'P 1'
#
loop_
_entity.id
_entity.type
_entity.pdbx_description
1 polymer ?
#
loop_
_entity_poly.entity_id
_entity_poly.type
_entity_poly.pdbx_seq_one_letter_code
_entity_poly.pdbx_strand_id
1 'polypeptide(L)'
;MEKWELVADKFLKQYVNEDYFLGAILTGSYATGNNDVNSDIDIFIITNDSTPWRERGNKLIDGYMIEYFINPVRQILKEFDEGFKENGIATTFIFAGSKILYDTDGIIENLVNRAKHDLNKDLESISEFRWKMNCYGVWHSFYELNSKYIKNEDIEFTYNLFLNDIIKSYFLNEKIPLLPVHKIEKILKDEEYRKKYNVKKLPDDLFIDKLLKCFSEKDYDKKYNCAKELYDYYMDINSDFDINNFSFRSDI
;
A
#
# COMPACT_ATOMS: atom_id res chain seq x y z
N MET A 1 -17.61 -11.59 23.69
CA MET A 1 -17.35 -11.80 22.26
C MET A 1 -18.19 -10.81 21.51
N GLU A 2 -17.59 -9.98 20.68
CA GLU A 2 -18.32 -9.00 19.90
C GLU A 2 -19.07 -9.70 18.74
N LYS A 3 -20.05 -9.02 18.16
CA LYS A 3 -20.91 -9.63 17.12
C LYS A 3 -20.12 -10.03 15.86
N TRP A 4 -19.12 -9.20 15.48
CA TRP A 4 -18.26 -9.50 14.33
C TRP A 4 -17.36 -10.72 14.56
N GLU A 5 -16.93 -11.00 15.81
CA GLU A 5 -16.14 -12.18 16.14
C GLU A 5 -16.96 -13.47 15.92
N LEU A 6 -18.25 -13.45 16.26
CA LEU A 6 -19.17 -14.57 15.99
C LEU A 6 -19.33 -14.82 14.49
N VAL A 7 -19.35 -13.74 13.70
CA VAL A 7 -19.48 -13.81 12.24
C VAL A 7 -18.21 -14.39 11.63
N ALA A 8 -17.03 -13.93 12.08
CA ALA A 8 -15.73 -14.46 11.64
C ALA A 8 -15.60 -15.96 11.99
N ASP A 9 -15.97 -16.37 13.21
CA ASP A 9 -15.96 -17.78 13.62
C ASP A 9 -16.94 -18.62 12.77
N LYS A 10 -18.14 -18.13 12.52
CA LYS A 10 -19.13 -18.79 11.65
C LYS A 10 -18.60 -19.00 10.23
N PHE A 11 -17.86 -18.02 9.70
CA PHE A 11 -17.22 -18.12 8.39
C PHE A 11 -16.11 -19.18 8.41
N LEU A 12 -15.22 -19.13 9.40
CA LEU A 12 -14.05 -20.02 9.48
C LEU A 12 -14.41 -21.49 9.74
N LYS A 13 -15.57 -21.77 10.37
CA LYS A 13 -16.06 -23.16 10.56
C LYS A 13 -16.20 -23.96 9.27
N GLN A 14 -16.25 -23.31 8.11
CA GLN A 14 -16.27 -23.99 6.80
C GLN A 14 -14.92 -24.59 6.42
N TYR A 15 -13.82 -24.13 7.06
CA TYR A 15 -12.44 -24.44 6.67
C TYR A 15 -11.66 -25.19 7.76
N VAL A 16 -11.97 -25.00 9.04
CA VAL A 16 -11.16 -25.52 10.16
C VAL A 16 -11.05 -27.05 10.20
N ASN A 17 -11.93 -27.79 9.55
CA ASN A 17 -11.90 -29.24 9.49
C ASN A 17 -11.31 -29.80 8.19
N GLU A 18 -10.87 -28.91 7.29
CA GLU A 18 -10.26 -29.34 6.03
C GLU A 18 -8.78 -29.70 6.25
N ASP A 19 -8.34 -30.78 5.64
CA ASP A 19 -6.96 -31.30 5.79
C ASP A 19 -5.87 -30.31 5.34
N TYR A 20 -6.24 -29.33 4.52
CA TYR A 20 -5.33 -28.30 4.06
C TYR A 20 -5.24 -27.06 5.00
N PHE A 21 -6.14 -26.93 5.96
CA PHE A 21 -6.21 -25.75 6.83
C PHE A 21 -5.08 -25.77 7.89
N LEU A 22 -4.30 -24.69 7.96
CA LEU A 22 -3.27 -24.51 8.98
C LEU A 22 -3.63 -23.43 10.00
N GLY A 23 -4.43 -22.45 9.59
CA GLY A 23 -4.85 -21.39 10.47
C GLY A 23 -5.42 -20.18 9.75
N ALA A 24 -5.72 -19.14 10.52
CA ALA A 24 -6.29 -17.90 9.99
C ALA A 24 -5.86 -16.70 10.80
N ILE A 25 -5.74 -15.56 10.14
CA ILE A 25 -5.49 -14.26 10.75
C ILE A 25 -6.60 -13.26 10.38
N LEU A 26 -6.92 -12.38 11.32
CA LEU A 26 -7.70 -11.17 11.11
C LEU A 26 -6.76 -10.03 10.75
N THR A 27 -7.12 -9.24 9.75
CA THR A 27 -6.32 -8.10 9.28
C THR A 27 -7.16 -6.83 9.18
N GLY A 28 -6.63 -5.77 8.58
CA GLY A 28 -7.37 -4.56 8.29
C GLY A 28 -7.86 -3.77 9.52
N SER A 29 -9.02 -3.14 9.36
CA SER A 29 -9.56 -2.21 10.34
C SER A 29 -9.98 -2.89 11.65
N TYR A 30 -10.54 -4.09 11.59
CA TYR A 30 -10.92 -4.87 12.78
C TYR A 30 -9.73 -5.35 13.57
N ALA A 31 -8.61 -5.68 12.93
CA ALA A 31 -7.38 -6.04 13.63
C ALA A 31 -6.77 -4.85 14.36
N THR A 32 -6.82 -3.66 13.76
CA THR A 32 -6.23 -2.42 14.31
C THR A 32 -7.17 -1.63 15.22
N GLY A 33 -8.46 -2.02 15.31
CA GLY A 33 -9.48 -1.30 16.07
C GLY A 33 -9.87 0.05 15.45
N ASN A 34 -9.73 0.19 14.12
CA ASN A 34 -10.14 1.37 13.33
C ASN A 34 -11.40 1.10 12.51
N ASN A 35 -12.10 0.00 12.78
CA ASN A 35 -13.33 -0.37 12.08
C ASN A 35 -14.47 0.59 12.39
N ASP A 36 -15.32 0.78 11.40
CA ASP A 36 -16.59 1.51 11.49
C ASP A 36 -17.73 0.67 10.89
N VAL A 37 -18.92 1.28 10.76
CA VAL A 37 -20.13 0.59 10.26
C VAL A 37 -20.04 0.11 8.82
N ASN A 38 -19.12 0.65 8.03
CA ASN A 38 -18.90 0.29 6.63
C ASN A 38 -17.67 -0.61 6.44
N SER A 39 -16.98 -0.95 7.53
CA SER A 39 -15.77 -1.76 7.47
C SER A 39 -16.12 -3.21 7.18
N ASP A 40 -15.38 -3.81 6.24
CA ASP A 40 -15.34 -5.25 6.02
C ASP A 40 -14.43 -5.96 7.04
N ILE A 41 -14.67 -7.25 7.23
CA ILE A 41 -13.85 -8.12 8.06
C ILE A 41 -12.84 -8.82 7.14
N ASP A 42 -11.58 -8.42 7.22
CA ASP A 42 -10.50 -8.98 6.39
C ASP A 42 -9.92 -10.25 7.04
N ILE A 43 -10.05 -11.41 6.39
CA ILE A 43 -9.58 -12.71 6.88
C ILE A 43 -8.61 -13.33 5.88
N PHE A 44 -7.40 -13.67 6.33
CA PHE A 44 -6.50 -14.55 5.61
C PHE A 44 -6.56 -15.95 6.18
N ILE A 45 -6.85 -16.93 5.33
CA ILE A 45 -6.78 -18.37 5.61
C ILE A 45 -5.48 -18.89 5.03
N ILE A 46 -4.70 -19.53 5.85
CA ILE A 46 -3.41 -20.09 5.50
C ILE A 46 -3.56 -21.60 5.35
N THR A 47 -3.11 -22.11 4.22
CA THR A 47 -3.20 -23.52 3.88
C THR A 47 -1.81 -24.16 3.76
N ASN A 48 -1.77 -25.49 3.84
CA ASN A 48 -0.55 -26.24 3.62
C ASN A 48 -0.12 -26.20 2.14
N ASP A 49 1.13 -26.59 1.88
CA ASP A 49 1.73 -26.49 0.55
C ASP A 49 1.24 -27.54 -0.46
N SER A 50 0.38 -28.50 -0.03
CA SER A 50 -0.31 -29.40 -0.96
C SER A 50 -1.45 -28.71 -1.72
N THR A 51 -1.91 -27.54 -1.24
CA THR A 51 -2.96 -26.73 -1.90
C THR A 51 -2.41 -26.12 -3.19
N PRO A 52 -2.94 -26.51 -4.39
CA PRO A 52 -2.41 -26.05 -5.67
C PRO A 52 -3.04 -24.75 -6.17
N TRP A 53 -3.93 -24.15 -5.41
CA TRP A 53 -4.72 -22.98 -5.77
C TRP A 53 -4.63 -21.87 -4.71
N ARG A 54 -5.08 -20.68 -5.10
CA ARG A 54 -5.32 -19.51 -4.26
C ARG A 54 -6.75 -19.06 -4.49
N GLU A 55 -7.37 -18.48 -3.46
CA GLU A 55 -8.72 -17.93 -3.59
C GLU A 55 -8.79 -16.56 -2.93
N ARG A 56 -9.57 -15.67 -3.52
CA ARG A 56 -9.99 -14.40 -2.95
C ARG A 56 -11.48 -14.24 -3.19
N GLY A 57 -12.21 -13.82 -2.19
CA GLY A 57 -13.64 -13.61 -2.33
C GLY A 57 -14.21 -12.69 -1.27
N ASN A 58 -15.49 -12.39 -1.47
CA ASN A 58 -16.30 -11.63 -0.53
C ASN A 58 -17.53 -12.44 -0.14
N LYS A 59 -17.94 -12.37 1.11
CA LYS A 59 -19.13 -13.07 1.62
C LYS A 59 -19.90 -12.21 2.60
N LEU A 60 -21.18 -12.03 2.37
CA LEU A 60 -22.06 -11.34 3.30
C LEU A 60 -22.64 -12.36 4.30
N ILE A 61 -22.36 -12.18 5.60
CA ILE A 61 -22.86 -13.03 6.67
C ILE A 61 -23.42 -12.15 7.78
N ASP A 62 -24.69 -12.35 8.11
CA ASP A 62 -25.39 -11.64 9.20
C ASP A 62 -25.25 -10.10 9.15
N GLY A 63 -25.16 -9.54 7.91
CA GLY A 63 -25.01 -8.11 7.65
C GLY A 63 -23.57 -7.59 7.66
N TYR A 64 -22.56 -8.45 7.89
CA TYR A 64 -21.15 -8.11 7.78
C TYR A 64 -20.57 -8.61 6.46
N MET A 65 -19.82 -7.75 5.77
CA MET A 65 -19.02 -8.16 4.62
C MET A 65 -17.72 -8.78 5.13
N ILE A 66 -17.41 -9.99 4.70
CA ILE A 66 -16.10 -10.62 4.90
C ILE A 66 -15.37 -10.58 3.57
N GLU A 67 -14.20 -9.93 3.53
CA GLU A 67 -13.22 -10.11 2.47
C GLU A 67 -12.23 -11.19 2.90
N TYR A 68 -12.01 -12.21 2.07
CA TYR A 68 -11.15 -13.31 2.45
C TYR A 68 -10.13 -13.68 1.36
N PHE A 69 -8.98 -14.15 1.83
CA PHE A 69 -7.88 -14.61 1.00
C PHE A 69 -7.44 -15.98 1.51
N ILE A 70 -7.30 -16.97 0.62
CA ILE A 70 -6.79 -18.30 0.93
C ILE A 70 -5.48 -18.50 0.17
N ASN A 71 -4.39 -18.72 0.90
CA ASN A 71 -3.06 -18.87 0.32
C ASN A 71 -2.27 -19.98 1.01
N PRO A 72 -1.53 -20.82 0.26
CA PRO A 72 -0.58 -21.75 0.83
C PRO A 72 0.66 -21.01 1.39
N VAL A 73 1.29 -21.61 2.41
CA VAL A 73 2.46 -21.05 3.08
C VAL A 73 3.56 -20.62 2.10
N ARG A 74 3.87 -21.46 1.09
CA ARG A 74 4.89 -21.14 0.06
C ARG A 74 4.60 -19.84 -0.68
N GLN A 75 3.32 -19.53 -0.93
CA GLN A 75 2.95 -18.30 -1.62
C GLN A 75 3.15 -17.07 -0.73
N ILE A 76 2.81 -17.17 0.55
CA ILE A 76 3.01 -16.10 1.53
C ILE A 76 4.51 -15.81 1.70
N LEU A 77 5.32 -16.85 1.83
CA LEU A 77 6.77 -16.73 1.95
C LEU A 77 7.39 -16.10 0.69
N LYS A 78 6.92 -16.50 -0.49
CA LYS A 78 7.33 -15.89 -1.76
C LYS A 78 7.00 -14.38 -1.79
N GLU A 79 5.80 -13.99 -1.38
CA GLU A 79 5.40 -12.58 -1.33
C GLU A 79 6.21 -11.78 -0.29
N PHE A 80 6.62 -12.39 0.83
CA PHE A 80 7.56 -11.75 1.75
C PHE A 80 8.92 -11.51 1.10
N ASP A 81 9.47 -12.48 0.39
CA ASP A 81 10.81 -12.38 -0.21
C ASP A 81 10.85 -11.45 -1.43
N GLU A 82 9.82 -11.49 -2.28
CA GLU A 82 9.74 -10.67 -3.49
C GLU A 82 9.34 -9.22 -3.18
N GLY A 83 8.54 -9.01 -2.13
CA GLY A 83 8.06 -7.69 -1.75
C GLY A 83 9.17 -6.66 -1.53
N PHE A 84 10.31 -7.06 -0.97
CA PHE A 84 11.45 -6.16 -0.75
C PHE A 84 12.19 -5.77 -2.04
N LYS A 85 12.13 -6.61 -3.07
CA LYS A 85 12.75 -6.34 -4.38
C LYS A 85 11.92 -5.39 -5.22
N GLU A 86 10.60 -5.49 -5.13
CA GLU A 86 9.65 -4.76 -5.98
C GLU A 86 8.94 -3.61 -5.24
N ASN A 87 9.34 -3.34 -4.00
CA ASN A 87 8.67 -2.38 -3.11
C ASN A 87 7.18 -2.68 -2.85
N GLY A 88 6.81 -3.97 -2.94
CA GLY A 88 5.44 -4.48 -2.78
C GLY A 88 5.24 -5.23 -1.47
N ILE A 89 5.72 -4.71 -0.32
CA ILE A 89 5.66 -5.39 0.98
C ILE A 89 4.28 -5.40 1.65
N ALA A 90 3.20 -5.30 0.85
CA ALA A 90 1.84 -5.26 1.37
C ALA A 90 1.50 -6.48 2.24
N THR A 91 1.85 -7.69 1.78
CA THR A 91 1.61 -8.94 2.54
C THR A 91 2.38 -8.94 3.86
N THR A 92 3.61 -8.43 3.88
CA THR A 92 4.40 -8.27 5.12
C THR A 92 3.69 -7.33 6.11
N PHE A 93 3.18 -6.18 5.65
CA PHE A 93 2.39 -5.28 6.51
C PHE A 93 1.12 -5.93 7.05
N ILE A 94 0.40 -6.65 6.19
CA ILE A 94 -0.84 -7.35 6.56
C ILE A 94 -0.56 -8.33 7.69
N PHE A 95 0.44 -9.20 7.53
CA PHE A 95 0.77 -10.21 8.55
C PHE A 95 1.32 -9.58 9.83
N ALA A 96 2.21 -8.59 9.72
CA ALA A 96 2.79 -7.93 10.90
C ALA A 96 1.76 -7.21 11.78
N GLY A 97 0.69 -6.67 11.18
CA GLY A 97 -0.41 -5.98 11.86
C GLY A 97 -1.61 -6.87 12.19
N SER A 98 -1.53 -8.16 11.96
CA SER A 98 -2.65 -9.09 12.12
C SER A 98 -2.87 -9.56 13.56
N LYS A 99 -4.08 -10.10 13.80
CA LYS A 99 -4.41 -10.91 14.99
C LYS A 99 -4.61 -12.36 14.56
N ILE A 100 -3.99 -13.30 15.26
CA ILE A 100 -4.16 -14.73 15.01
C ILE A 100 -5.55 -15.15 15.49
N LEU A 101 -6.34 -15.75 14.61
CA LEU A 101 -7.64 -16.34 14.92
C LEU A 101 -7.53 -17.84 15.19
N TYR A 102 -6.78 -18.55 14.34
CA TYR A 102 -6.50 -19.98 14.46
C TYR A 102 -5.03 -20.25 14.11
N ASP A 103 -4.40 -21.12 14.87
CA ASP A 103 -3.04 -21.63 14.60
C ASP A 103 -2.95 -23.07 15.12
N THR A 104 -2.82 -24.03 14.22
CA THR A 104 -2.82 -25.45 14.58
C THR A 104 -1.47 -25.92 15.13
N ASP A 105 -0.36 -25.44 14.57
CA ASP A 105 0.98 -25.98 14.83
C ASP A 105 2.05 -24.88 15.05
N GLY A 106 1.64 -23.65 15.39
CA GLY A 106 2.55 -22.51 15.55
C GLY A 106 3.09 -21.93 14.23
N ILE A 107 2.56 -22.39 13.09
CA ILE A 107 3.00 -21.95 11.76
C ILE A 107 2.59 -20.49 11.53
N ILE A 108 1.38 -20.13 11.95
CA ILE A 108 0.86 -18.78 11.77
C ILE A 108 1.63 -17.79 12.61
N GLU A 109 1.92 -18.15 13.87
CA GLU A 109 2.75 -17.33 14.76
C GLU A 109 4.14 -17.09 14.15
N ASN A 110 4.76 -18.12 13.56
CA ASN A 110 6.05 -18.00 12.89
C ASN A 110 5.98 -17.05 11.67
N LEU A 111 4.92 -17.11 10.86
CA LEU A 111 4.72 -16.18 9.72
C LEU A 111 4.55 -14.74 10.21
N VAL A 112 3.74 -14.52 11.24
CA VAL A 112 3.53 -13.19 11.84
C VAL A 112 4.81 -12.64 12.43
N ASN A 113 5.59 -13.46 13.17
CA ASN A 113 6.86 -13.05 13.74
C ASN A 113 7.90 -12.74 12.66
N ARG A 114 7.95 -13.54 11.59
CA ARG A 114 8.78 -13.23 10.43
C ARG A 114 8.39 -11.91 9.79
N ALA A 115 7.11 -11.67 9.54
CA ALA A 115 6.62 -10.41 8.98
C ALA A 115 7.02 -9.20 9.84
N LYS A 116 6.85 -9.28 11.18
CA LYS A 116 7.29 -8.23 12.12
C LYS A 116 8.79 -7.98 12.07
N HIS A 117 9.60 -9.04 11.98
CA HIS A 117 11.04 -8.92 11.80
C HIS A 117 11.39 -8.25 10.47
N ASP A 118 10.73 -8.69 9.39
CA ASP A 118 11.01 -8.23 8.03
C ASP A 118 10.66 -6.76 7.81
N LEU A 119 9.67 -6.18 8.54
CA LEU A 119 9.39 -4.74 8.51
C LEU A 119 10.57 -3.85 8.95
N ASN A 120 11.58 -4.42 9.60
CA ASN A 120 12.78 -3.68 9.98
C ASN A 120 13.88 -3.73 8.91
N LYS A 121 13.70 -4.53 7.86
CA LYS A 121 14.63 -4.58 6.72
C LYS A 121 14.50 -3.33 5.87
N ASP A 122 15.62 -2.92 5.29
CA ASP A 122 15.61 -1.86 4.29
C ASP A 122 15.13 -2.42 2.94
N LEU A 123 14.39 -1.59 2.20
CA LEU A 123 14.02 -1.92 0.83
C LEU A 123 15.23 -1.84 -0.10
N GLU A 124 15.27 -2.70 -1.10
CA GLU A 124 16.31 -2.65 -2.12
C GLU A 124 16.21 -1.33 -2.92
N SER A 125 17.36 -0.82 -3.37
CA SER A 125 17.40 0.32 -4.27
C SER A 125 16.81 -0.08 -5.61
N ILE A 126 15.97 0.77 -6.18
CA ILE A 126 15.54 0.60 -7.56
C ILE A 126 16.72 0.80 -8.51
N SER A 127 16.65 0.19 -9.70
CA SER A 127 17.68 0.40 -10.73
C SER A 127 17.68 1.85 -11.23
N GLU A 128 18.81 2.32 -11.76
CA GLU A 128 18.92 3.65 -12.39
C GLU A 128 17.88 3.83 -13.51
N PHE A 129 17.64 2.78 -14.30
CA PHE A 129 16.60 2.79 -15.31
C PHE A 129 15.20 3.04 -14.70
N ARG A 130 14.85 2.34 -13.62
CA ARG A 130 13.56 2.51 -12.95
C ARG A 130 13.43 3.90 -12.35
N TRP A 131 14.49 4.41 -11.73
CA TRP A 131 14.53 5.77 -11.21
C TRP A 131 14.29 6.81 -12.31
N LYS A 132 15.00 6.70 -13.45
CA LYS A 132 14.77 7.60 -14.61
C LYS A 132 13.34 7.52 -15.13
N MET A 133 12.76 6.32 -15.23
CA MET A 133 11.37 6.15 -15.65
C MET A 133 10.37 6.78 -14.66
N ASN A 134 10.64 6.71 -13.36
CA ASN A 134 9.83 7.34 -12.33
C ASN A 134 9.87 8.87 -12.49
N CYS A 135 11.05 9.46 -12.63
CA CYS A 135 11.22 10.91 -12.84
C CYS A 135 10.53 11.38 -14.14
N TYR A 136 10.70 10.61 -15.22
CA TYR A 136 9.99 10.87 -16.48
C TYR A 136 8.46 10.83 -16.31
N GLY A 137 7.93 9.86 -15.60
CA GLY A 137 6.50 9.74 -15.32
C GLY A 137 5.95 10.97 -14.60
N VAL A 138 6.66 11.45 -13.56
CA VAL A 138 6.29 12.67 -12.83
C VAL A 138 6.39 13.90 -13.72
N TRP A 139 7.47 14.03 -14.50
CA TRP A 139 7.60 15.13 -15.47
C TRP A 139 6.45 15.13 -16.46
N HIS A 140 6.11 13.97 -17.04
CA HIS A 140 5.05 13.86 -18.04
C HIS A 140 3.67 14.20 -17.46
N SER A 141 3.33 13.66 -16.30
CA SER A 141 2.03 13.95 -15.67
C SER A 141 1.89 15.42 -15.27
N PHE A 142 2.99 16.08 -14.84
CA PHE A 142 2.99 17.52 -14.60
C PHE A 142 2.90 18.32 -15.90
N TYR A 143 3.56 17.89 -16.99
CA TYR A 143 3.48 18.53 -18.30
C TYR A 143 2.03 18.54 -18.82
N GLU A 144 1.31 17.43 -18.70
CA GLU A 144 -0.10 17.34 -19.09
C GLU A 144 -0.99 18.25 -18.22
N LEU A 145 -0.76 18.28 -16.90
CA LEU A 145 -1.45 19.19 -15.99
C LEU A 145 -1.24 20.66 -16.38
N ASN A 146 0.02 21.05 -16.62
CA ASN A 146 0.39 22.40 -17.05
C ASN A 146 -0.23 22.78 -18.39
N SER A 147 -0.25 21.85 -19.35
CA SER A 147 -0.87 22.08 -20.66
C SER A 147 -2.36 22.39 -20.54
N LYS A 148 -3.10 21.67 -19.72
CA LYS A 148 -4.52 21.93 -19.45
C LYS A 148 -4.75 23.25 -18.72
N TYR A 149 -3.91 23.53 -17.71
CA TYR A 149 -4.00 24.79 -16.96
C TYR A 149 -3.84 26.03 -17.89
N ILE A 150 -2.82 26.04 -18.76
CA ILE A 150 -2.57 27.13 -19.71
C ILE A 150 -3.75 27.33 -20.67
N LYS A 151 -4.44 26.25 -21.05
CA LYS A 151 -5.62 26.29 -21.93
C LYS A 151 -6.91 26.62 -21.17
N ASN A 152 -6.85 26.81 -19.87
CA ASN A 152 -8.01 27.01 -19.00
C ASN A 152 -9.05 25.86 -19.12
N GLU A 153 -8.56 24.63 -19.25
CA GLU A 153 -9.36 23.40 -19.25
C GLU A 153 -9.52 22.86 -17.83
N ASP A 154 -10.43 21.90 -17.63
CA ASP A 154 -10.57 21.18 -16.38
C ASP A 154 -9.31 20.37 -16.06
N ILE A 155 -8.72 20.63 -14.88
CA ILE A 155 -7.48 19.99 -14.41
C ILE A 155 -7.71 18.88 -13.39
N GLU A 156 -8.92 18.66 -12.88
CA GLU A 156 -9.16 17.77 -11.74
C GLU A 156 -8.61 16.36 -11.97
N PHE A 157 -8.86 15.79 -13.12
CA PHE A 157 -8.38 14.45 -13.44
C PHE A 157 -6.86 14.38 -13.54
N THR A 158 -6.25 15.31 -14.30
CA THR A 158 -4.79 15.35 -14.48
C THR A 158 -4.07 15.73 -13.19
N TYR A 159 -4.66 16.56 -12.35
CA TYR A 159 -4.16 16.88 -11.03
C TYR A 159 -4.06 15.64 -10.12
N ASN A 160 -5.13 14.86 -10.06
CA ASN A 160 -5.13 13.64 -9.26
C ASN A 160 -4.18 12.56 -9.81
N LEU A 161 -4.02 12.44 -11.14
CA LEU A 161 -3.01 11.58 -11.74
C LEU A 161 -1.60 12.03 -11.36
N PHE A 162 -1.30 13.32 -11.48
CA PHE A 162 -0.01 13.87 -11.07
C PHE A 162 0.31 13.56 -9.60
N LEU A 163 -0.65 13.81 -8.69
CA LEU A 163 -0.44 13.49 -7.27
C LEU A 163 -0.18 12.00 -7.03
N ASN A 164 -0.90 11.12 -7.73
CA ASN A 164 -0.65 9.68 -7.62
C ASN A 164 0.74 9.29 -8.12
N ASP A 165 1.19 9.87 -9.23
CA ASP A 165 2.48 9.54 -9.84
C ASP A 165 3.64 10.06 -9.01
N ILE A 166 3.57 11.30 -8.51
CA ILE A 166 4.63 11.87 -7.68
C ILE A 166 4.76 11.16 -6.32
N ILE A 167 3.64 10.76 -5.71
CA ILE A 167 3.65 9.96 -4.46
C ILE A 167 4.36 8.63 -4.70
N LYS A 168 3.94 7.88 -5.73
CA LYS A 168 4.53 6.58 -6.04
C LYS A 168 6.02 6.70 -6.35
N SER A 169 6.37 7.67 -7.18
CA SER A 169 7.74 7.90 -7.59
C SER A 169 8.63 8.30 -6.41
N TYR A 170 8.17 9.22 -5.57
CA TYR A 170 8.87 9.63 -4.35
C TYR A 170 9.11 8.43 -3.42
N PHE A 171 8.08 7.62 -3.14
CA PHE A 171 8.20 6.47 -2.27
C PHE A 171 9.19 5.42 -2.80
N LEU A 172 9.15 5.15 -4.11
CA LEU A 172 10.09 4.22 -4.74
C LEU A 172 11.54 4.73 -4.70
N ASN A 173 11.74 6.01 -5.01
CA ASN A 173 13.08 6.62 -5.04
C ASN A 173 13.70 6.68 -3.63
N GLU A 174 12.88 7.00 -2.62
CA GLU A 174 13.31 7.12 -1.22
C GLU A 174 13.27 5.78 -0.45
N LYS A 175 13.04 4.66 -1.14
CA LYS A 175 12.93 3.32 -0.53
C LYS A 175 11.89 3.25 0.59
N ILE A 176 10.78 3.94 0.39
CA ILE A 176 9.65 3.93 1.30
C ILE A 176 8.64 2.91 0.76
N PRO A 177 8.07 2.04 1.62
CA PRO A 177 7.06 1.10 1.18
C PRO A 177 5.87 1.79 0.52
N LEU A 178 5.40 1.27 -0.62
CA LEU A 178 4.19 1.78 -1.27
C LEU A 178 2.98 1.55 -0.36
N LEU A 179 2.39 2.64 0.07
CA LEU A 179 1.20 2.64 0.92
C LEU A 179 -0.06 2.85 0.06
N PRO A 180 -1.24 2.38 0.52
CA PRO A 180 -2.49 2.63 -0.17
C PRO A 180 -2.75 4.13 -0.32
N VAL A 181 -2.79 4.64 -1.55
CA VAL A 181 -2.90 6.09 -1.85
C VAL A 181 -4.13 6.71 -1.17
N HIS A 182 -5.25 6.01 -1.10
CA HIS A 182 -6.47 6.48 -0.44
C HIS A 182 -6.35 6.66 1.08
N LYS A 183 -5.30 6.09 1.72
CA LYS A 183 -5.00 6.22 3.15
C LYS A 183 -3.87 7.20 3.43
N ILE A 184 -3.17 7.67 2.38
CA ILE A 184 -1.92 8.43 2.52
C ILE A 184 -2.08 9.69 3.36
N GLU A 185 -3.14 10.47 3.12
CA GLU A 185 -3.39 11.70 3.86
C GLU A 185 -3.50 11.45 5.36
N LYS A 186 -4.26 10.43 5.77
CA LYS A 186 -4.42 10.06 7.16
C LYS A 186 -3.11 9.55 7.76
N ILE A 187 -2.36 8.75 7.01
CA ILE A 187 -1.04 8.26 7.40
C ILE A 187 -0.07 9.42 7.64
N LEU A 188 -0.08 10.45 6.79
CA LEU A 188 0.81 11.60 6.94
C LEU A 188 0.45 12.48 8.14
N LYS A 189 -0.84 12.64 8.46
CA LYS A 189 -1.34 13.54 9.51
C LYS A 189 -1.40 12.91 10.89
N ASP A 190 -1.66 11.61 11.00
CA ASP A 190 -2.05 10.94 12.25
C ASP A 190 -0.99 9.92 12.68
N GLU A 191 -0.22 10.27 13.73
CA GLU A 191 0.84 9.42 14.28
C GLU A 191 0.28 8.12 14.86
N GLU A 192 -0.85 8.18 15.57
CA GLU A 192 -1.47 6.99 16.16
C GLU A 192 -1.96 6.04 15.08
N TYR A 193 -2.49 6.58 13.98
CA TYR A 193 -2.87 5.78 12.83
C TYR A 193 -1.64 5.10 12.20
N ARG A 194 -0.52 5.83 12.01
CA ARG A 194 0.74 5.23 11.52
C ARG A 194 1.21 4.08 12.40
N LYS A 195 1.24 4.28 13.73
CA LYS A 195 1.66 3.24 14.67
C LYS A 195 0.82 1.98 14.56
N LYS A 196 -0.50 2.10 14.43
CA LYS A 196 -1.42 0.96 14.29
C LYS A 196 -1.16 0.12 13.03
N TYR A 197 -0.65 0.74 11.96
CA TYR A 197 -0.32 0.07 10.70
C TYR A 197 1.18 -0.21 10.55
N ASN A 198 1.99 -0.03 11.61
CA ASN A 198 3.44 -0.20 11.60
C ASN A 198 4.17 0.64 10.53
N VAL A 199 3.61 1.79 10.17
CA VAL A 199 4.20 2.69 9.17
C VAL A 199 5.14 3.68 9.86
N LYS A 200 6.41 3.72 9.40
CA LYS A 200 7.39 4.71 9.86
C LYS A 200 6.98 6.12 9.39
N LYS A 201 7.38 7.16 10.14
CA LYS A 201 7.26 8.54 9.66
C LYS A 201 8.11 8.71 8.39
N LEU A 202 7.57 9.39 7.38
CA LEU A 202 8.37 9.76 6.21
C LEU A 202 9.50 10.72 6.64
N PRO A 203 10.69 10.59 6.04
CA PRO A 203 11.88 11.35 6.48
C PRO A 203 11.84 12.83 6.09
N ASP A 204 11.05 13.22 5.11
CA ASP A 204 11.05 14.54 4.49
C ASP A 204 9.78 15.33 4.85
N ASP A 205 9.90 16.15 5.88
CA ASP A 205 8.78 16.99 6.33
C ASP A 205 8.38 18.05 5.27
N LEU A 206 9.31 18.52 4.44
CA LEU A 206 9.00 19.53 3.40
C LEU A 206 8.18 18.92 2.25
N PHE A 207 8.50 17.70 1.81
CA PHE A 207 7.68 16.96 0.85
C PHE A 207 6.27 16.74 1.41
N ILE A 208 6.18 16.30 2.67
CA ILE A 208 4.90 16.05 3.35
C ILE A 208 4.04 17.32 3.39
N ASP A 209 4.61 18.45 3.80
CA ASP A 209 3.87 19.70 3.92
C ASP A 209 3.34 20.17 2.56
N LYS A 210 4.16 20.11 1.50
CA LYS A 210 3.73 20.43 0.14
C LYS A 210 2.63 19.51 -0.36
N LEU A 211 2.75 18.19 -0.13
CA LEU A 211 1.76 17.21 -0.52
C LEU A 211 0.43 17.41 0.21
N LEU A 212 0.46 17.65 1.52
CA LEU A 212 -0.73 17.91 2.33
C LEU A 212 -1.44 19.21 1.92
N LYS A 213 -0.67 20.23 1.50
CA LYS A 213 -1.22 21.46 0.93
C LYS A 213 -1.97 21.15 -0.37
N CYS A 214 -1.41 20.31 -1.25
CA CYS A 214 -2.10 19.86 -2.45
C CYS A 214 -3.43 19.16 -2.14
N PHE A 215 -3.49 18.27 -1.15
CA PHE A 215 -4.72 17.56 -0.80
C PHE A 215 -5.83 18.48 -0.25
N SER A 216 -5.46 19.58 0.41
CA SER A 216 -6.42 20.47 1.07
C SER A 216 -6.93 21.59 0.17
N GLU A 217 -6.22 21.91 -0.91
CA GLU A 217 -6.56 23.07 -1.77
C GLU A 217 -7.74 22.75 -2.70
N LYS A 218 -8.64 23.71 -2.86
CA LYS A 218 -9.86 23.59 -3.69
C LYS A 218 -9.94 24.61 -4.81
N ASP A 219 -9.24 25.73 -4.67
CA ASP A 219 -9.21 26.78 -5.66
C ASP A 219 -8.38 26.35 -6.88
N TYR A 220 -8.86 26.62 -8.09
CA TYR A 220 -8.27 26.16 -9.35
C TYR A 220 -6.80 26.62 -9.50
N ASP A 221 -6.55 27.93 -9.36
CA ASP A 221 -5.21 28.49 -9.54
C ASP A 221 -4.26 28.07 -8.42
N LYS A 222 -4.76 27.99 -7.19
CA LYS A 222 -3.96 27.56 -6.06
C LYS A 222 -3.64 26.07 -6.12
N LYS A 223 -4.54 25.21 -6.62
CA LYS A 223 -4.25 23.79 -6.89
C LYS A 223 -3.06 23.66 -7.83
N TYR A 224 -3.10 24.35 -8.96
CA TYR A 224 -1.99 24.34 -9.91
C TYR A 224 -0.69 24.81 -9.27
N ASN A 225 -0.72 25.92 -8.53
CA ASN A 225 0.47 26.47 -7.87
C ASN A 225 1.03 25.49 -6.83
N CYS A 226 0.19 24.83 -6.02
CA CYS A 226 0.63 23.80 -5.08
C CYS A 226 1.27 22.61 -5.79
N ALA A 227 0.66 22.14 -6.89
CA ALA A 227 1.23 21.08 -7.70
C ALA A 227 2.59 21.46 -8.31
N LYS A 228 2.71 22.72 -8.78
CA LYS A 228 3.96 23.24 -9.30
C LYS A 228 5.05 23.30 -8.23
N GLU A 229 4.74 23.82 -7.03
CA GLU A 229 5.68 23.86 -5.91
C GLU A 229 6.14 22.45 -5.48
N LEU A 230 5.26 21.47 -5.51
CA LEU A 230 5.57 20.07 -5.20
C LEU A 230 6.42 19.43 -6.31
N TYR A 231 6.09 19.71 -7.58
CA TYR A 231 6.86 19.26 -8.74
C TYR A 231 8.28 19.83 -8.74
N ASP A 232 8.41 21.15 -8.57
CA ASP A 232 9.71 21.82 -8.54
C ASP A 232 10.60 21.21 -7.43
N TYR A 233 10.05 21.02 -6.25
CA TYR A 233 10.75 20.37 -5.15
C TYR A 233 11.18 18.93 -5.48
N TYR A 234 10.28 18.13 -6.07
CA TYR A 234 10.60 16.77 -6.47
C TYR A 234 11.73 16.73 -7.50
N MET A 235 11.72 17.64 -8.49
CA MET A 235 12.78 17.72 -9.49
C MET A 235 14.12 18.18 -8.89
N ASP A 236 14.09 19.08 -7.92
CA ASP A 236 15.30 19.55 -7.22
C ASP A 236 16.02 18.41 -6.46
N ILE A 237 15.26 17.56 -5.75
CA ILE A 237 15.84 16.39 -5.06
C ILE A 237 16.26 15.26 -6.02
N ASN A 238 15.80 15.30 -7.27
CA ASN A 238 16.19 14.38 -8.34
C ASN A 238 16.97 15.11 -9.46
N SER A 239 17.83 16.06 -9.10
CA SER A 239 18.53 16.96 -10.03
C SER A 239 19.46 16.26 -11.04
N ASP A 240 19.82 15.00 -10.79
CA ASP A 240 20.55 14.18 -11.76
C ASP A 240 19.69 13.71 -12.94
N PHE A 241 18.37 13.90 -12.88
CA PHE A 241 17.48 13.63 -14.00
C PHE A 241 17.39 14.83 -14.92
N ASP A 242 17.78 14.66 -16.20
CA ASP A 242 17.64 15.67 -17.25
C ASP A 242 16.73 15.16 -18.36
N ILE A 243 15.55 15.76 -18.49
CA ILE A 243 14.57 15.42 -19.53
C ILE A 243 15.10 15.64 -20.96
N ASN A 244 15.97 16.61 -21.18
CA ASN A 244 16.52 16.90 -22.49
C ASN A 244 17.48 15.82 -22.98
N ASN A 245 18.07 15.05 -22.03
CA ASN A 245 18.96 13.94 -22.29
C ASN A 245 18.34 12.58 -21.94
N PHE A 246 17.01 12.54 -21.72
CA PHE A 246 16.31 11.32 -21.40
C PHE A 246 16.08 10.47 -22.65
N SER A 247 16.66 9.29 -22.65
CA SER A 247 16.39 8.24 -23.64
C SER A 247 16.63 6.86 -23.02
N PHE A 248 15.94 5.85 -23.49
CA PHE A 248 16.19 4.47 -23.12
C PHE A 248 16.04 3.53 -24.32
N ARG A 249 16.70 2.38 -24.23
CA ARG A 249 16.52 1.26 -25.16
C ARG A 249 16.15 0.03 -24.35
N SER A 250 15.19 -0.73 -24.87
CA SER A 250 14.87 -2.07 -24.37
C SER A 250 15.14 -3.09 -25.48
N ASP A 251 15.54 -4.28 -25.09
CA ASP A 251 15.56 -5.41 -26.01
C ASP A 251 14.13 -5.79 -26.37
N ILE A 252 13.94 -6.32 -27.58
CA ILE A 252 12.64 -6.71 -28.14
C ILE A 252 12.37 -8.17 -27.81
#